data_33e2940f270dfb048cd93a08838012bb
#
_entry.id   33e2940f270dfb048cd93a08838012bb
#
_cell.length_a   1.000
_cell.length_b   1.000
_cell.length_c   1.000
_cell.angle_alpha   90.00
_cell.angle_beta   90.00
_cell.angle_gamma   90.00
#
_symmetry.space_group_name_H-M   'P 1'
#
loop_
_entity.id
_entity.type
_entity.pdbx_description
1 polymer ?
#
loop_
_entity_poly.entity_id
_entity_poly.type
_entity_poly.pdbx_seq_one_letter_code
_entity_poly.pdbx_strand_id
1 'polypeptide(L)'
;FDSFEITSATPVLSGLPSALPPAVGQANTLKITLKEANGRPVRLLLFYTVYEECDIIVRSTAVENTGSDPVLLKKLLSSQLDFEDSDYTLTNFHGSWSSEMHKSVTSCGGKTLANESRTGFSSNRANPFVMLARPDCTETSGEVYGSNLIYSGNHRETAQSGELERLRF
;
A
#
# COMPACT_ATOMS: atom_id res chain seq x y z
N PHE A 1 -0.78 -17.11 -12.46
CA PHE A 1 0.67 -16.84 -12.49
C PHE A 1 1.20 -17.06 -13.90
N ASP A 2 2.03 -16.18 -14.38
CA ASP A 2 2.69 -16.30 -15.68
C ASP A 2 4.20 -16.44 -15.49
N SER A 3 4.85 -15.43 -14.91
CA SER A 3 6.29 -15.40 -14.71
C SER A 3 6.70 -14.51 -13.56
N PHE A 4 7.95 -14.61 -13.16
CA PHE A 4 8.59 -13.62 -12.28
C PHE A 4 10.02 -13.35 -12.75
N GLU A 5 10.52 -12.18 -12.42
CA GLU A 5 11.91 -11.78 -12.62
C GLU A 5 12.41 -10.96 -11.43
N ILE A 6 13.70 -11.07 -11.15
CA ILE A 6 14.37 -10.27 -10.12
C ILE A 6 15.41 -9.40 -10.80
N THR A 7 15.37 -8.10 -10.55
CA THR A 7 16.30 -7.12 -11.09
C THR A 7 16.92 -6.29 -9.98
N SER A 8 18.12 -5.79 -10.22
CA SER A 8 18.79 -4.84 -9.31
C SER A 8 18.39 -3.38 -9.59
N ALA A 9 17.31 -3.15 -10.32
CA ALA A 9 16.83 -1.82 -10.68
C ALA A 9 15.50 -1.53 -9.99
N THR A 10 15.35 -0.31 -9.47
CA THR A 10 14.06 0.21 -9.02
C THR A 10 13.23 0.59 -10.25
N PRO A 11 12.01 0.09 -10.40
CA PRO A 11 11.18 0.48 -11.53
C PRO A 11 10.82 1.96 -11.46
N VAL A 12 11.12 2.69 -12.53
CA VAL A 12 10.63 4.05 -12.71
C VAL A 12 9.21 3.95 -13.27
N LEU A 13 8.23 4.30 -12.48
CA LEU A 13 6.82 4.35 -12.90
C LEU A 13 6.54 5.73 -13.48
N SER A 14 6.14 5.77 -14.76
CA SER A 14 5.78 7.02 -15.44
C SER A 14 4.67 7.75 -14.69
N GLY A 15 4.89 9.02 -14.39
CA GLY A 15 3.89 9.87 -13.70
C GLY A 15 3.83 9.70 -12.18
N LEU A 16 4.64 8.84 -11.59
CA LEU A 16 4.78 8.73 -10.14
C LEU A 16 6.15 9.21 -9.68
N PRO A 17 6.23 9.91 -8.54
CA PRO A 17 7.52 10.27 -7.97
C PRO A 17 8.30 9.02 -7.56
N SER A 18 9.61 9.08 -7.68
CA SER A 18 10.48 8.04 -7.12
C SER A 18 10.38 8.08 -5.59
N ALA A 19 10.11 6.95 -4.98
CA ALA A 19 9.95 6.85 -3.53
C ALA A 19 11.26 7.12 -2.78
N LEU A 20 12.39 6.74 -3.38
CA LEU A 20 13.72 6.91 -2.78
C LEU A 20 14.72 7.42 -3.83
N PRO A 21 15.64 8.29 -3.45
CA PRO A 21 16.70 8.73 -4.35
C PRO A 21 17.61 7.55 -4.72
N PRO A 22 18.21 7.58 -5.92
CA PRO A 22 19.11 6.51 -6.40
C PRO A 22 20.33 6.24 -5.51
N ALA A 23 20.63 7.15 -4.57
CA ALA A 23 21.78 7.06 -3.68
C ALA A 23 21.55 6.21 -2.41
N VAL A 24 20.36 5.73 -2.18
CA VAL A 24 20.06 4.87 -1.01
C VAL A 24 20.17 3.41 -1.44
N GLY A 25 21.38 2.85 -1.34
CA GLY A 25 21.66 1.42 -1.41
C GLY A 25 21.33 0.72 -2.74
N GLN A 26 21.76 -0.52 -2.86
CA GLN A 26 21.31 -1.42 -3.91
C GLN A 26 19.97 -2.02 -3.50
N ALA A 27 18.94 -1.83 -4.32
CA ALA A 27 17.64 -2.43 -4.12
C ALA A 27 17.39 -3.54 -5.15
N ASN A 28 16.82 -4.65 -4.70
CA ASN A 28 16.35 -5.69 -5.57
C ASN A 28 14.83 -5.56 -5.75
N THR A 29 14.39 -5.68 -7.00
CA THR A 29 12.97 -5.64 -7.35
C THR A 29 12.52 -6.99 -7.86
N LEU A 30 11.53 -7.57 -7.18
CA LEU A 30 10.76 -8.71 -7.67
C LEU A 30 9.58 -8.19 -8.49
N LYS A 31 9.53 -8.55 -9.77
CA LYS A 31 8.38 -8.32 -10.64
C LYS A 31 7.65 -9.64 -10.85
N ILE A 32 6.38 -9.70 -10.52
CA ILE A 32 5.50 -10.85 -10.75
C ILE A 32 4.51 -10.47 -11.84
N THR A 33 4.42 -11.29 -12.87
CA THR A 33 3.45 -11.14 -13.95
C THR A 33 2.33 -12.18 -13.78
N LEU A 34 1.10 -11.71 -13.70
CA LEU A 34 -0.10 -12.53 -13.65
C LEU A 34 -0.90 -12.34 -14.95
N LYS A 35 -1.42 -13.43 -15.48
CA LYS A 35 -2.36 -13.42 -16.61
C LYS A 35 -3.78 -13.69 -16.12
N GLU A 36 -4.74 -13.13 -16.81
CA GLU A 36 -6.14 -13.44 -16.56
C GLU A 36 -6.42 -14.90 -16.96
N ALA A 37 -7.12 -15.64 -16.09
CA ALA A 37 -7.29 -17.09 -16.21
C ALA A 37 -8.17 -17.53 -17.38
N ASN A 38 -9.12 -16.68 -17.81
CA ASN A 38 -10.04 -16.98 -18.90
C ASN A 38 -9.51 -16.55 -20.29
N GLY A 39 -8.22 -16.22 -20.39
CA GLY A 39 -7.55 -15.90 -21.65
C GLY A 39 -7.80 -14.49 -22.18
N ARG A 40 -8.33 -13.58 -21.38
CA ARG A 40 -8.42 -12.17 -21.78
C ARG A 40 -7.01 -11.58 -21.89
N PRO A 41 -6.78 -10.67 -22.84
CA PRO A 41 -5.46 -10.09 -23.06
C PRO A 41 -5.13 -9.01 -22.01
N VAL A 42 -5.16 -9.38 -20.74
CA VAL A 42 -4.85 -8.50 -19.60
C VAL A 42 -3.79 -9.15 -18.73
N ARG A 43 -2.77 -8.38 -18.40
CA ARG A 43 -1.73 -8.74 -17.44
C ARG A 43 -1.76 -7.80 -16.26
N LEU A 44 -1.48 -8.35 -15.08
CA LEU A 44 -1.24 -7.61 -13.87
C LEU A 44 0.24 -7.76 -13.51
N LEU A 45 0.93 -6.64 -13.34
CA LEU A 45 2.33 -6.58 -12.95
C LEU A 45 2.39 -6.11 -11.49
N LEU A 46 3.01 -6.92 -10.64
CA LEU A 46 3.24 -6.59 -9.24
C LEU A 46 4.74 -6.37 -9.04
N PHE A 47 5.10 -5.23 -8.48
CA PHE A 47 6.49 -4.88 -8.18
C PHE A 47 6.69 -4.81 -6.67
N TYR A 48 7.77 -5.42 -6.21
CA TYR A 48 8.21 -5.38 -4.82
C TYR A 48 9.69 -5.02 -4.81
N THR A 49 10.02 -3.81 -4.37
CA THR A 49 11.40 -3.36 -4.25
C THR A 49 11.78 -3.34 -2.78
N VAL A 50 12.81 -4.09 -2.40
CA VAL A 50 13.23 -4.26 -1.02
C VAL A 50 14.50 -3.43 -0.78
N TYR A 51 14.46 -2.59 0.25
CA TYR A 51 15.57 -1.81 0.77
C TYR A 51 15.94 -2.33 2.16
N GLU A 52 16.85 -3.28 2.18
CA GLU A 52 17.21 -4.02 3.40
C GLU A 52 17.80 -3.13 4.50
N GLU A 53 18.60 -2.14 4.11
CA GLU A 53 19.26 -1.22 5.06
C GLU A 53 18.27 -0.27 5.78
N CYS A 54 17.05 -0.13 5.25
CA CYS A 54 16.05 0.80 5.77
C CYS A 54 14.78 0.11 6.26
N ASP A 55 14.69 -1.22 6.16
CA ASP A 55 13.47 -2.00 6.44
C ASP A 55 12.24 -1.50 5.63
N ILE A 56 12.47 -1.10 4.37
CA ILE A 56 11.44 -0.55 3.51
C ILE A 56 11.16 -1.50 2.34
N ILE A 57 9.87 -1.76 2.10
CA ILE A 57 9.39 -2.43 0.91
C ILE A 57 8.52 -1.45 0.12
N VAL A 58 8.95 -1.10 -1.10
CA VAL A 58 8.14 -0.30 -2.03
C VAL A 58 7.32 -1.24 -2.90
N ARG A 59 6.02 -1.01 -2.94
CA ARG A 59 5.08 -1.78 -3.77
C ARG A 59 4.43 -0.90 -4.81
N SER A 60 4.30 -1.43 -6.00
CA SER A 60 3.51 -0.83 -7.07
C SER A 60 2.83 -1.89 -7.92
N THR A 61 1.77 -1.49 -8.60
CA THR A 61 0.95 -2.38 -9.44
C THR A 61 0.68 -1.70 -10.76
N ALA A 62 0.83 -2.43 -11.86
CA ALA A 62 0.47 -1.96 -13.19
C ALA A 62 -0.45 -2.98 -13.87
N VAL A 63 -1.34 -2.49 -14.73
CA VAL A 63 -2.20 -3.30 -15.58
C VAL A 63 -1.85 -3.03 -17.02
N GLU A 64 -1.61 -4.10 -17.77
CA GLU A 64 -1.36 -4.05 -19.21
C GLU A 64 -2.54 -4.66 -19.95
N ASN A 65 -3.11 -3.90 -20.88
CA ASN A 65 -3.99 -4.44 -21.90
C ASN A 65 -3.14 -4.81 -23.12
N THR A 66 -2.97 -6.10 -23.38
CA THR A 66 -2.19 -6.62 -24.51
C THR A 66 -3.03 -6.89 -25.76
N GLY A 67 -4.33 -6.59 -25.70
CA GLY A 67 -5.27 -6.69 -26.81
C GLY A 67 -5.56 -5.37 -27.50
N SER A 68 -6.41 -5.43 -28.51
CA SER A 68 -6.89 -4.27 -29.29
C SER A 68 -8.11 -3.60 -28.66
N ASP A 69 -8.91 -4.36 -27.93
CA ASP A 69 -10.16 -3.88 -27.37
C ASP A 69 -9.96 -3.16 -26.03
N PRO A 70 -10.69 -2.07 -25.74
CA PRO A 70 -10.55 -1.37 -24.49
C PRO A 70 -11.01 -2.20 -23.30
N VAL A 71 -10.30 -2.09 -22.18
CA VAL A 71 -10.63 -2.75 -20.91
C VAL A 71 -11.06 -1.71 -19.89
N LEU A 72 -12.22 -1.91 -19.28
CA LEU A 72 -12.69 -1.06 -18.20
C LEU A 72 -12.10 -1.54 -16.86
N LEU A 73 -11.18 -0.76 -16.32
CA LEU A 73 -10.62 -0.98 -15.00
C LEU A 73 -11.49 -0.29 -13.93
N LYS A 74 -12.24 -1.08 -13.16
CA LYS A 74 -13.12 -0.55 -12.11
C LYS A 74 -12.39 -0.19 -10.81
N LYS A 75 -11.35 -0.94 -10.48
CA LYS A 75 -10.57 -0.76 -9.26
C LYS A 75 -9.19 -1.38 -9.42
N LEU A 76 -8.18 -0.68 -8.95
CA LEU A 76 -6.81 -1.17 -8.82
C LEU A 76 -6.32 -0.84 -7.40
N LEU A 77 -5.83 -1.84 -6.69
CA LEU A 77 -5.19 -1.67 -5.40
C LEU A 77 -3.67 -1.70 -5.60
N SER A 78 -2.97 -0.74 -5.05
CA SER A 78 -1.50 -0.67 -5.11
C SER A 78 -0.84 -1.64 -4.15
N SER A 79 -1.52 -1.97 -3.04
CA SER A 79 -1.02 -2.91 -2.02
C SER A 79 -2.17 -3.69 -1.41
N GLN A 80 -1.87 -4.90 -0.96
CA GLN A 80 -2.70 -5.67 -0.04
C GLN A 80 -1.77 -6.52 0.82
N LEU A 81 -2.01 -6.49 2.12
CA LEU A 81 -1.34 -7.32 3.11
C LEU A 81 -2.42 -8.07 3.90
N ASP A 82 -2.21 -9.36 4.09
CA ASP A 82 -3.08 -10.20 4.90
C ASP A 82 -2.29 -10.66 6.14
N PHE A 83 -2.86 -10.42 7.31
CA PHE A 83 -2.32 -10.82 8.63
C PHE A 83 -3.12 -12.00 9.18
N GLU A 84 -2.48 -12.85 9.96
CA GLU A 84 -3.08 -14.07 10.49
C GLU A 84 -4.17 -13.80 11.54
N ASP A 85 -4.06 -12.67 12.23
CA ASP A 85 -5.03 -12.23 13.23
C ASP A 85 -5.38 -10.74 13.06
N SER A 86 -6.35 -10.25 13.81
CA SER A 86 -6.82 -8.87 13.80
C SER A 86 -6.48 -8.09 15.06
N ASP A 87 -5.58 -8.61 15.89
CA ASP A 87 -5.14 -7.93 17.11
C ASP A 87 -4.12 -6.82 16.80
N TYR A 88 -4.63 -5.84 16.06
CA TYR A 88 -3.92 -4.63 15.67
C TYR A 88 -4.76 -3.39 15.95
N THR A 89 -4.09 -2.28 16.10
CA THR A 89 -4.67 -0.94 16.06
C THR A 89 -4.27 -0.24 14.77
N LEU A 90 -5.21 0.45 14.15
CA LEU A 90 -4.92 1.38 13.05
C LEU A 90 -4.71 2.77 13.66
N THR A 91 -3.54 3.32 13.42
CA THR A 91 -3.21 4.72 13.71
C THR A 91 -3.25 5.51 12.41
N ASN A 92 -4.01 6.59 12.40
CA ASN A 92 -4.06 7.55 11.31
C ASN A 92 -3.97 8.98 11.83
N PHE A 93 -3.63 9.90 10.92
CA PHE A 93 -3.44 11.31 11.23
C PHE A 93 -4.39 12.16 10.40
N HIS A 94 -5.06 13.09 11.05
CA HIS A 94 -6.03 13.97 10.44
C HIS A 94 -5.92 15.39 11.01
N GLY A 95 -6.64 16.32 10.44
CA GLY A 95 -6.66 17.69 10.95
C GLY A 95 -7.27 18.68 9.97
N SER A 96 -7.07 19.95 10.30
CA SER A 96 -7.50 21.09 9.50
C SER A 96 -6.43 22.17 9.54
N TRP A 97 -6.62 23.25 8.82
CA TRP A 97 -5.73 24.40 8.86
C TRP A 97 -5.52 24.90 10.30
N SER A 98 -4.27 25.09 10.69
CA SER A 98 -3.84 25.49 12.05
C SER A 98 -4.21 24.47 13.16
N SER A 99 -4.58 23.24 12.79
CA SER A 99 -4.92 22.15 13.72
C SER A 99 -4.65 20.82 13.03
N GLU A 100 -3.39 20.60 12.63
CA GLU A 100 -2.92 19.46 11.86
C GLU A 100 -2.45 18.32 12.76
N MET A 101 -2.30 17.14 12.16
CA MET A 101 -1.65 15.96 12.74
C MET A 101 -2.27 15.43 14.04
N HIS A 102 -3.59 15.54 14.17
CA HIS A 102 -4.29 14.84 15.25
C HIS A 102 -4.18 13.32 15.03
N LYS A 103 -3.68 12.63 16.03
CA LYS A 103 -3.51 11.19 16.02
C LYS A 103 -4.80 10.50 16.49
N SER A 104 -5.32 9.58 15.68
CA SER A 104 -6.37 8.63 16.08
C SER A 104 -5.82 7.22 16.12
N VAL A 105 -6.20 6.45 17.13
CA VAL A 105 -5.84 5.05 17.30
C VAL A 105 -7.11 4.25 17.51
N THR A 106 -7.37 3.27 16.63
CA THR A 106 -8.60 2.49 16.66
C THR A 106 -8.30 1.00 16.52
N SER A 107 -8.86 0.15 17.38
CA SER A 107 -8.74 -1.31 17.27
C SER A 107 -9.40 -1.83 15.99
N CYS A 108 -8.71 -2.73 15.29
CA CYS A 108 -9.13 -3.34 14.03
C CYS A 108 -10.12 -4.50 14.22
N GLY A 109 -10.14 -5.15 15.39
CA GLY A 109 -10.94 -6.35 15.64
C GLY A 109 -12.43 -6.16 15.35
N GLY A 110 -12.99 -7.02 14.49
CA GLY A 110 -14.40 -7.02 14.12
C GLY A 110 -14.88 -5.81 13.30
N LYS A 111 -13.96 -5.03 12.70
CA LYS A 111 -14.29 -3.75 12.06
C LYS A 111 -13.69 -3.64 10.65
N THR A 112 -14.28 -2.72 9.89
CA THR A 112 -13.67 -2.15 8.70
C THR A 112 -13.37 -0.68 8.98
N LEU A 113 -12.10 -0.34 9.02
CA LEU A 113 -11.60 1.02 9.22
C LEU A 113 -11.08 1.56 7.89
N ALA A 114 -11.28 2.84 7.63
CA ALA A 114 -10.77 3.49 6.44
C ALA A 114 -10.19 4.86 6.78
N ASN A 115 -9.03 5.14 6.18
CA ASN A 115 -8.45 6.47 6.07
C ASN A 115 -8.59 6.92 4.61
N GLU A 116 -9.30 8.01 4.33
CA GLU A 116 -9.67 8.35 2.96
C GLU A 116 -9.66 9.86 2.71
N SER A 117 -9.07 10.27 1.58
CA SER A 117 -9.22 11.62 1.02
C SER A 117 -9.91 11.57 -0.33
N ARG A 118 -10.98 12.36 -0.49
CA ARG A 118 -11.74 12.54 -1.74
C ARG A 118 -11.75 13.98 -2.24
N THR A 119 -10.80 14.80 -1.78
CA THR A 119 -10.77 16.24 -2.07
C THR A 119 -9.96 16.61 -3.31
N GLY A 120 -9.54 15.61 -4.09
CA GLY A 120 -8.72 15.79 -5.29
C GLY A 120 -7.21 15.74 -5.03
N PHE A 121 -6.79 15.78 -3.76
CA PHE A 121 -5.40 15.69 -3.34
C PHE A 121 -5.29 15.06 -1.95
N SER A 122 -4.13 14.49 -1.65
CA SER A 122 -3.81 14.07 -0.27
C SER A 122 -3.60 15.33 0.58
N SER A 123 -4.14 15.35 1.77
CA SER A 123 -4.12 16.52 2.64
C SER A 123 -3.99 16.15 4.11
N ASN A 124 -3.76 17.16 4.95
CA ASN A 124 -3.76 17.02 6.40
C ASN A 124 -5.12 16.57 7.00
N ARG A 125 -6.21 16.58 6.21
CA ARG A 125 -7.52 16.06 6.66
C ARG A 125 -7.54 14.55 6.76
N ALA A 126 -6.79 13.86 5.88
CA ALA A 126 -6.53 12.44 5.93
C ALA A 126 -5.11 12.25 5.39
N ASN A 127 -4.14 12.12 6.28
CA ASN A 127 -2.75 11.94 5.88
C ASN A 127 -2.59 10.57 5.22
N PRO A 128 -1.87 10.44 4.09
CA PRO A 128 -1.67 9.16 3.40
C PRO A 128 -0.73 8.20 4.14
N PHE A 129 -0.20 8.60 5.29
CA PHE A 129 0.56 7.73 6.18
C PHE A 129 -0.33 7.16 7.27
N VAL A 130 -0.31 5.85 7.42
CA VAL A 130 -1.01 5.11 8.48
C VAL A 130 -0.09 4.05 9.09
N MET A 131 -0.39 3.62 10.30
CA MET A 131 0.33 2.54 10.97
C MET A 131 -0.63 1.47 11.47
N LEU A 132 -0.27 0.21 11.27
CA LEU A 132 -0.81 -0.93 11.99
C LEU A 132 0.17 -1.32 13.07
N ALA A 133 -0.26 -1.33 14.31
CA ALA A 133 0.57 -1.64 15.46
C ALA A 133 -0.10 -2.67 16.35
N ARG A 134 0.69 -3.55 16.98
CA ARG A 134 0.18 -4.39 18.08
C ARG A 134 -0.29 -3.50 19.22
N PRO A 135 -1.33 -3.91 20.00
CA PRO A 135 -1.88 -3.07 21.07
C PRO A 135 -0.89 -2.71 22.18
N ASP A 136 0.12 -3.56 22.39
CA ASP A 136 1.17 -3.41 23.40
C ASP A 136 2.39 -2.64 22.90
N CYS A 137 2.36 -2.13 21.67
CA CYS A 137 3.43 -1.34 21.08
C CYS A 137 3.70 -0.05 21.84
N THR A 138 4.99 0.25 22.00
CA THR A 138 5.50 1.50 22.56
C THR A 138 6.39 2.22 21.55
N GLU A 139 6.93 3.38 21.88
CA GLU A 139 7.88 4.10 21.03
C GLU A 139 9.22 3.39 20.84
N THR A 140 9.52 2.41 21.68
CA THR A 140 10.82 1.73 21.71
C THR A 140 10.74 0.22 21.55
N SER A 141 9.54 -0.35 21.53
CA SER A 141 9.35 -1.80 21.38
C SER A 141 7.99 -2.16 20.82
N GLY A 142 7.92 -3.33 20.20
CA GLY A 142 6.70 -3.88 19.62
C GLY A 142 6.77 -4.01 18.11
N GLU A 143 5.69 -4.51 17.51
CA GLU A 143 5.55 -4.74 16.08
C GLU A 143 4.68 -3.67 15.44
N VAL A 144 5.22 -2.93 14.47
CA VAL A 144 4.53 -1.86 13.75
C VAL A 144 4.80 -1.96 12.26
N TYR A 145 3.76 -1.83 11.47
CA TYR A 145 3.81 -1.71 10.01
C TYR A 145 3.37 -0.31 9.60
N GLY A 146 4.30 0.51 9.14
CA GLY A 146 4.01 1.83 8.55
C GLY A 146 3.68 1.69 7.07
N SER A 147 2.63 2.32 6.61
CA SER A 147 2.29 2.42 5.19
C SER A 147 2.16 3.87 4.79
N ASN A 148 2.87 4.26 3.74
CA ASN A 148 2.80 5.59 3.17
C ASN A 148 2.51 5.51 1.67
N LEU A 149 1.41 6.11 1.24
CA LEU A 149 1.09 6.18 -0.18
C LEU A 149 1.89 7.32 -0.84
N ILE A 150 2.72 6.97 -1.83
CA ILE A 150 3.50 7.94 -2.62
C ILE A 150 2.65 8.41 -3.81
N TYR A 151 1.56 9.10 -3.50
CA TYR A 151 0.66 9.68 -4.48
C TYR A 151 -0.05 10.89 -3.88
N SER A 152 -0.17 11.96 -4.63
CA SER A 152 -0.71 13.23 -4.14
C SER A 152 -2.20 13.44 -4.42
N GLY A 153 -2.88 12.50 -5.07
CA GLY A 153 -4.32 12.57 -5.38
C GLY A 153 -5.22 11.98 -4.30
N ASN A 154 -6.44 11.61 -4.69
CA ASN A 154 -7.36 10.88 -3.81
C ASN A 154 -6.78 9.53 -3.41
N HIS A 155 -6.97 9.16 -2.16
CA HIS A 155 -6.45 7.90 -1.64
C HIS A 155 -7.42 7.25 -0.65
N ARG A 156 -7.23 5.95 -0.43
CA ARG A 156 -7.95 5.20 0.58
C ARG A 156 -7.10 4.02 1.04
N GLU A 157 -6.77 4.01 2.32
CA GLU A 157 -6.23 2.87 3.04
C GLU A 157 -7.36 2.22 3.84
N THR A 158 -7.42 0.90 3.84
CA THR A 158 -8.51 0.17 4.52
C THR A 158 -7.94 -0.98 5.32
N ALA A 159 -8.26 -1.03 6.62
CA ALA A 159 -8.01 -2.19 7.48
C ALA A 159 -9.34 -2.90 7.74
N GLN A 160 -9.47 -4.12 7.27
CA GLN A 160 -10.70 -4.92 7.37
C GLN A 160 -10.45 -6.22 8.12
N SER A 161 -11.12 -6.40 9.24
CA SER A 161 -11.19 -7.68 9.94
C SER A 161 -12.35 -8.51 9.40
N GLY A 162 -12.08 -9.78 9.07
CA GLY A 162 -13.05 -10.75 8.60
C GLY A 162 -13.62 -11.62 9.71
N GLU A 163 -14.55 -12.53 9.36
CA GLU A 163 -15.18 -13.47 10.29
C GLU A 163 -14.20 -14.46 10.94
N LEU A 164 -13.04 -14.71 10.30
CA LEU A 164 -11.99 -15.58 10.82
C LEU A 164 -10.94 -14.82 11.65
N GLU A 165 -11.27 -13.65 12.14
CA GLU A 165 -10.37 -12.77 12.90
C GLU A 165 -9.06 -12.39 12.16
N ARG A 166 -8.96 -12.63 10.85
CA ARG A 166 -7.85 -12.19 10.02
C ARG A 166 -8.01 -10.73 9.64
N LEU A 167 -6.89 -10.02 9.55
CA LEU A 167 -6.86 -8.63 9.11
C LEU A 167 -6.34 -8.54 7.68
N ARG A 168 -7.06 -7.80 6.83
CA ARG A 168 -6.62 -7.38 5.51
C ARG A 168 -6.41 -5.87 5.51
N PHE A 169 -5.22 -5.48 5.06
CA PHE A 169 -4.84 -4.08 4.91
C PHE A 169 -4.39 -3.77 3.48
#